data_de2b1ae659b9aa4bb3634f467babb987
#
_entry.id   de2b1ae659b9aa4bb3634f467babb987
#
_cell.length_a   1.000
_cell.length_b   1.000
_cell.length_c   1.000
_cell.angle_alpha   90.00
_cell.angle_beta   90.00
_cell.angle_gamma   90.00
#
_symmetry.space_group_name_H-M   'P 1'
#
loop_
_entity.id
_entity.type
_entity.pdbx_description
1 polymer ?
#
loop_
_entity_poly.entity_id
_entity_poly.type
_entity_poly.pdbx_seq_one_letter_code
_entity_poly.pdbx_strand_id
1 'polypeptide(L)'
;GYDILASKMIQLDEELLNEHYSHVAHLPFFPEIASFMSSRPVLALVLEGEDVIQGIRDLLGPTDSTAAPSGTIRGDLGTDRMRNVVHASDSPESALAEINRFFDADQICG
;
A
#
# COMPACT_ATOMS: atom_id res chain seq x y z
N GLY A 1 18.18 -5.76 6.24
CA GLY A 1 17.80 -4.92 5.16
C GLY A 1 17.03 -5.62 4.07
N TYR A 2 16.27 -4.83 3.33
CA TYR A 2 15.51 -5.30 2.18
C TYR A 2 16.04 -4.66 0.92
N ASP A 3 15.97 -5.38 -0.20
CA ASP A 3 16.35 -4.84 -1.49
C ASP A 3 15.14 -4.20 -2.16
N ILE A 4 15.36 -3.05 -2.81
CA ILE A 4 14.32 -2.40 -3.61
C ILE A 4 14.48 -2.88 -5.05
N LEU A 5 13.51 -3.65 -5.54
CA LEU A 5 13.54 -4.20 -6.89
C LEU A 5 12.87 -3.27 -7.93
N ALA A 6 11.97 -2.43 -7.49
CA ALA A 6 11.29 -1.47 -8.37
C ALA A 6 10.74 -0.32 -7.53
N SER A 7 10.69 0.87 -8.14
CA SER A 7 10.05 2.03 -7.55
C SER A 7 9.54 2.94 -8.66
N LYS A 8 8.35 3.51 -8.48
CA LYS A 8 7.84 4.52 -9.40
C LYS A 8 6.78 5.37 -8.73
N MET A 9 6.67 6.62 -9.21
CA MET A 9 5.56 7.49 -8.83
C MET A 9 4.39 7.20 -9.76
N ILE A 10 3.20 7.01 -9.19
CA ILE A 10 1.99 6.77 -9.97
C ILE A 10 0.85 7.65 -9.47
N GLN A 11 -0.04 8.01 -10.38
CA GLN A 11 -1.31 8.65 -10.05
C GLN A 11 -2.39 7.58 -10.10
N LEU A 12 -2.98 7.29 -8.95
CA LEU A 12 -4.06 6.31 -8.88
C LEU A 12 -5.31 6.88 -9.54
N ASP A 13 -5.94 6.11 -10.42
CA ASP A 13 -7.19 6.48 -11.06
C ASP A 13 -8.33 5.59 -10.56
N GLU A 14 -9.55 5.91 -10.99
CA GLU A 14 -10.74 5.18 -10.55
C GLU A 14 -10.69 3.71 -10.94
N GLU A 15 -10.24 3.40 -12.15
CA GLU A 15 -10.15 2.03 -12.65
C GLU A 15 -9.18 1.21 -11.79
N LEU A 16 -7.99 1.75 -11.52
CA LEU A 16 -6.97 1.08 -10.73
C LEU A 16 -7.43 0.88 -9.28
N LEU A 17 -8.10 1.89 -8.71
CA LEU A 17 -8.63 1.79 -7.35
C LEU A 17 -9.78 0.80 -7.24
N ASN A 18 -10.66 0.73 -8.25
CA ASN A 18 -11.72 -0.27 -8.29
C ASN A 18 -11.14 -1.68 -8.33
N GLU A 19 -10.07 -1.89 -9.09
CA GLU A 19 -9.38 -3.18 -9.16
C GLU A 19 -8.71 -3.53 -7.84
N HIS A 20 -7.96 -2.58 -7.27
CA HIS A 20 -7.20 -2.80 -6.02
C HIS A 20 -8.12 -3.05 -4.82
N TYR A 21 -9.24 -2.33 -4.77
CA TYR A 21 -10.24 -2.45 -3.69
C TYR A 21 -11.50 -3.18 -4.12
N SER A 22 -11.39 -4.10 -5.08
CA SER A 22 -12.56 -4.80 -5.65
C SER A 22 -13.45 -5.46 -4.59
N HIS A 23 -12.86 -5.93 -3.50
CA HIS A 23 -13.60 -6.59 -2.41
C HIS A 23 -14.46 -5.61 -1.59
N VAL A 24 -14.21 -4.30 -1.69
CA VAL A 24 -14.95 -3.27 -0.95
C VAL A 24 -15.47 -2.14 -1.83
N ALA A 25 -15.26 -2.21 -3.15
CA ALA A 25 -15.64 -1.14 -4.08
C ALA A 25 -17.15 -0.86 -4.09
N HIS A 26 -17.97 -1.82 -3.70
CA HIS A 26 -19.42 -1.68 -3.62
C HIS A 26 -19.93 -1.05 -2.31
N LEU A 27 -19.04 -0.84 -1.34
CA LEU A 27 -19.43 -0.32 -0.02
C LEU A 27 -19.61 1.20 -0.05
N PRO A 28 -20.49 1.74 0.80
CA PRO A 28 -20.81 3.18 0.79
C PRO A 28 -19.64 4.11 1.05
N PHE A 29 -18.62 3.66 1.79
CA PHE A 29 -17.46 4.50 2.11
C PHE A 29 -16.38 4.51 1.02
N PHE A 30 -16.49 3.65 -0.01
CA PHE A 30 -15.47 3.55 -1.05
C PHE A 30 -15.23 4.86 -1.82
N PRO A 31 -16.27 5.65 -2.22
CA PRO A 31 -16.03 6.91 -2.92
C PRO A 31 -15.10 7.86 -2.17
N GLU A 32 -15.20 7.91 -0.84
CA GLU A 32 -14.32 8.74 -0.01
C GLU A 32 -12.88 8.25 -0.06
N ILE A 33 -12.68 6.93 0.04
CA ILE A 33 -11.35 6.31 -0.07
C ILE A 33 -10.76 6.60 -1.45
N ALA A 34 -11.53 6.39 -2.52
CA ALA A 34 -11.09 6.62 -3.90
C ALA A 34 -10.68 8.08 -4.12
N SER A 35 -11.48 9.01 -3.62
CA SER A 35 -11.19 10.44 -3.73
C SER A 35 -9.89 10.79 -3.01
N PHE A 36 -9.70 10.29 -1.80
CA PHE A 36 -8.48 10.54 -1.03
C PHE A 36 -7.25 9.93 -1.70
N MET A 37 -7.33 8.66 -2.09
CA MET A 37 -6.19 7.94 -2.68
C MET A 37 -5.77 8.48 -4.03
N SER A 38 -6.70 9.04 -4.81
CA SER A 38 -6.39 9.64 -6.12
C SER A 38 -6.04 11.11 -6.06
N SER A 39 -6.06 11.72 -4.87
CA SER A 39 -5.84 13.17 -4.72
C SER A 39 -4.42 13.61 -5.06
N ARG A 40 -3.43 12.73 -4.89
CA ARG A 40 -2.02 13.02 -5.17
C ARG A 40 -1.30 11.79 -5.68
N PRO A 41 -0.18 11.97 -6.42
CA PRO A 41 0.67 10.84 -6.80
C PRO A 41 1.18 10.10 -5.57
N VAL A 42 1.39 8.79 -5.72
CA VAL A 42 1.95 7.94 -4.67
C VAL A 42 3.22 7.26 -5.17
N LEU A 43 4.10 6.90 -4.24
CA LEU A 43 5.30 6.14 -4.55
C LEU A 43 5.02 4.65 -4.30
N ALA A 44 5.15 3.86 -5.36
CA ALA A 44 5.00 2.41 -5.29
C ALA A 44 6.37 1.75 -5.27
N LEU A 45 6.55 0.76 -4.40
CA LEU A 45 7.82 0.05 -4.21
C LEU A 45 7.58 -1.46 -4.25
N VAL A 46 8.54 -2.19 -4.85
CA VAL A 46 8.64 -3.64 -4.71
C VAL A 46 9.88 -3.94 -3.89
N LEU A 47 9.70 -4.62 -2.77
CA LEU A 47 10.75 -4.95 -1.83
C LEU A 47 10.93 -6.47 -1.72
N GLU A 48 12.18 -6.90 -1.58
CA GLU A 48 12.53 -8.30 -1.41
C GLU A 48 13.40 -8.49 -0.17
N GLY A 49 13.16 -9.57 0.55
CA GLY A 49 13.94 -9.91 1.73
C GLY A 49 13.29 -11.02 2.53
N GLU A 50 14.04 -11.57 3.49
CA GLU A 50 13.53 -12.60 4.37
C GLU A 50 12.43 -12.03 5.27
N ASP A 51 11.26 -12.71 5.30
CA ASP A 51 10.08 -12.30 6.07
C ASP A 51 9.64 -10.85 5.78
N VAL A 52 9.84 -10.38 4.55
CA VAL A 52 9.60 -8.96 4.19
C VAL A 52 8.15 -8.53 4.43
N ILE A 53 7.17 -9.41 4.18
CA ILE A 53 5.75 -9.05 4.37
C ILE A 53 5.48 -8.68 5.82
N GLN A 54 5.84 -9.55 6.75
CA GLN A 54 5.62 -9.28 8.17
C GLN A 54 6.51 -8.15 8.67
N GLY A 55 7.77 -8.11 8.23
CA GLY A 55 8.71 -7.07 8.63
C GLY A 55 8.25 -5.67 8.24
N ILE A 56 7.77 -5.49 7.01
CA ILE A 56 7.24 -4.20 6.55
C ILE A 56 5.94 -3.86 7.29
N ARG A 57 5.05 -4.83 7.49
CA ARG A 57 3.80 -4.57 8.22
C ARG A 57 4.06 -4.17 9.67
N ASP A 58 5.07 -4.74 10.31
CA ASP A 58 5.46 -4.34 11.68
C ASP A 58 6.00 -2.90 11.70
N LEU A 59 6.74 -2.52 10.66
CA LEU A 59 7.27 -1.15 10.53
C LEU A 59 6.15 -0.13 10.31
N LEU A 60 5.11 -0.50 9.55
CA LEU A 60 3.97 0.37 9.27
C LEU A 60 3.09 0.58 10.51
N GLY A 61 2.83 -0.47 11.26
CA GLY A 61 1.85 -0.48 12.34
C GLY A 61 0.44 -0.85 11.85
N PRO A 62 -0.54 -0.94 12.75
CA PRO A 62 -1.91 -1.31 12.40
C PRO A 62 -2.57 -0.27 11.48
N THR A 63 -3.60 -0.71 10.75
CA THR A 63 -4.32 0.11 9.78
C THR A 63 -4.85 1.41 10.39
N ASP A 64 -5.38 1.34 11.59
CA ASP A 64 -5.86 2.53 12.30
C ASP A 64 -4.68 3.22 12.97
N SER A 65 -4.29 4.39 12.42
CA SER A 65 -3.15 5.15 12.93
C SER A 65 -3.33 5.58 14.38
N THR A 66 -4.56 5.75 14.85
CA THR A 66 -4.82 6.14 16.25
C THR A 66 -4.50 5.01 17.23
N ALA A 67 -4.49 3.76 16.76
CA ALA A 67 -4.14 2.59 17.55
C ALA A 67 -2.68 2.17 17.35
N ALA A 68 -1.94 2.80 16.44
CA ALA A 68 -0.58 2.44 16.12
C ALA A 68 0.40 3.00 17.17
N PRO A 69 1.35 2.18 17.63
CA PRO A 69 2.32 2.65 18.62
C PRO A 69 3.32 3.64 18.02
N SER A 70 3.88 4.47 18.88
CA SER A 70 4.98 5.37 18.54
C SER A 70 6.15 4.54 18.01
N GLY A 71 6.83 5.04 16.99
CA GLY A 71 7.93 4.33 16.34
C GLY A 71 7.51 3.57 15.09
N THR A 72 6.20 3.38 14.85
CA THR A 72 5.70 2.90 13.58
C THR A 72 5.41 4.08 12.65
N ILE A 73 5.40 3.83 11.34
CA ILE A 73 5.11 4.89 10.36
C ILE A 73 3.71 5.47 10.60
N ARG A 74 2.72 4.62 10.77
CA ARG A 74 1.34 5.07 10.99
C ARG A 74 1.15 5.75 12.35
N GLY A 75 1.83 5.26 13.38
CA GLY A 75 1.77 5.88 14.70
C GLY A 75 2.36 7.26 14.74
N ASP A 76 3.47 7.48 14.04
CA ASP A 76 4.18 8.76 14.03
C ASP A 76 3.58 9.77 13.04
N LEU A 77 3.08 9.31 11.89
CA LEU A 77 2.72 10.17 10.76
C LEU A 77 1.26 10.07 10.33
N GLY A 78 0.55 9.02 10.71
CA GLY A 78 -0.84 8.82 10.32
C GLY A 78 -1.80 9.63 11.15
N THR A 79 -3.00 9.86 10.60
CA THR A 79 -4.04 10.64 11.27
C THR A 79 -5.18 9.75 11.77
N ASP A 80 -5.68 8.87 10.91
CA ASP A 80 -6.81 7.99 11.24
C ASP A 80 -6.70 6.67 10.45
N ARG A 81 -7.81 5.95 10.35
CA ARG A 81 -7.82 4.64 9.66
C ARG A 81 -7.64 4.78 8.14
N MET A 82 -8.12 5.85 7.54
CA MET A 82 -8.00 6.10 6.10
C MET A 82 -6.70 6.86 5.77
N ARG A 83 -6.42 7.93 6.51
CA ARG A 83 -5.23 8.77 6.31
C ARG A 83 -4.07 8.20 7.11
N ASN A 84 -3.64 7.00 6.71
CA ASN A 84 -2.65 6.21 7.44
C ASN A 84 -1.31 6.07 6.70
N VAL A 85 -1.03 6.97 5.77
CA VAL A 85 0.26 7.23 5.11
C VAL A 85 0.65 6.19 4.08
N VAL A 86 0.62 4.90 4.43
CA VAL A 86 1.20 3.82 3.65
C VAL A 86 0.28 2.63 3.59
N HIS A 87 0.54 1.78 2.60
CA HIS A 87 -0.13 0.49 2.44
C HIS A 87 0.92 -0.57 2.16
N ALA A 88 0.71 -1.78 2.65
CA ALA A 88 1.57 -2.92 2.36
C ALA A 88 0.73 -4.17 2.13
N SER A 89 1.22 -5.05 1.26
CA SER A 89 0.59 -6.34 1.00
C SER A 89 0.56 -7.18 2.28
N ASP A 90 -0.51 -7.94 2.46
CA ASP A 90 -0.73 -8.72 3.69
C ASP A 90 -0.37 -10.21 3.56
N SER A 91 -0.02 -10.66 2.36
CA SER A 91 0.36 -12.06 2.12
C SER A 91 1.20 -12.16 0.85
N PRO A 92 1.92 -13.27 0.62
CA PRO A 92 2.63 -13.48 -0.64
C PRO A 92 1.70 -13.45 -1.86
N GLU A 93 0.50 -13.98 -1.75
CA GLU A 93 -0.49 -13.98 -2.83
C GLU A 93 -0.96 -12.56 -3.15
N SER A 94 -1.27 -11.78 -2.12
CA SER A 94 -1.64 -10.37 -2.29
C SER A 94 -0.49 -9.57 -2.88
N ALA A 95 0.74 -9.81 -2.42
CA ALA A 95 1.92 -9.13 -2.94
C ALA A 95 2.08 -9.38 -4.45
N LEU A 96 1.97 -10.63 -4.88
CA LEU A 96 2.10 -10.98 -6.29
C LEU A 96 1.02 -10.30 -7.14
N ALA A 97 -0.23 -10.32 -6.69
CA ALA A 97 -1.34 -9.68 -7.39
C ALA A 97 -1.13 -8.16 -7.49
N GLU A 98 -0.69 -7.53 -6.41
CA GLU A 98 -0.47 -6.08 -6.37
C GLU A 98 0.74 -5.67 -7.21
N ILE A 99 1.82 -6.46 -7.21
CA ILE A 99 2.97 -6.21 -8.08
C ILE A 99 2.53 -6.25 -9.54
N ASN A 100 1.79 -7.27 -9.95
CA ASN A 100 1.31 -7.39 -11.33
C ASN A 100 0.32 -6.29 -11.72
N ARG A 101 -0.39 -5.71 -10.74
CA ARG A 101 -1.33 -4.61 -10.98
C ARG A 101 -0.61 -3.30 -11.24
N PHE A 102 0.45 -3.01 -10.50
CA PHE A 102 1.11 -1.71 -10.52
C PHE A 102 2.40 -1.67 -11.35
N PHE A 103 3.00 -2.82 -11.65
CA PHE A 103 4.28 -2.90 -12.36
C PHE A 103 4.21 -3.87 -13.51
N ASP A 104 4.93 -3.54 -14.60
CA ASP A 104 5.20 -4.50 -15.68
C ASP A 104 6.46 -5.30 -15.33
N ALA A 105 6.59 -6.50 -15.90
CA ALA A 105 7.70 -7.41 -15.58
C ALA A 105 9.07 -6.77 -15.86
N ASP A 106 9.19 -5.93 -16.90
CA ASP A 106 10.42 -5.25 -17.25
C ASP A 106 10.78 -4.09 -16.32
N GLN A 107 9.87 -3.69 -15.44
CA GLN A 107 10.12 -2.63 -14.45
C GLN A 107 10.72 -3.17 -13.15
N ILE A 108 10.83 -4.50 -13.01
CA ILE A 108 11.28 -5.15 -11.78
C ILE A 108 12.68 -5.71 -11.99
N CYS A 109 13.62 -5.32 -11.11
CA CYS A 109 14.99 -5.80 -11.14
C CYS A 109 15.12 -7.16 -10.43
N GLY A 110 16.05 -7.95 -10.85
CA GLY A 110 16.31 -9.25 -10.26
C GLY A 110 15.51 -10.36 -10.91
#